data_13813e8b0fb17d5b15dcf8def1686559
#
_entry.id   13813e8b0fb17d5b15dcf8def1686559
#
_cell.length_a   1.000
_cell.length_b   1.000
_cell.length_c   1.000
_cell.angle_alpha   90.00
_cell.angle_beta   90.00
_cell.angle_gamma   90.00
#
_symmetry.space_group_name_H-M   'P 1'
#
loop_
_entity.id
_entity.type
_entity.pdbx_description
1 polymer ?
#
loop_
_entity_poly.entity_id
_entity_poly.type
_entity_poly.pdbx_seq_one_letter_code
_entity_poly.pdbx_strand_id
1 'polypeptide(L)'
;GALQPAQVYVATLGNSEMSEAIAEEEGIELSSLCGKRECFLFQVLKNGSLLIAGSDKRGTIYGLFHISELMGVSPFVHFADVVPAPQKEIIFSEKDSMQSKEPSVKYRGFFINDEWPAFGNWTFSHYGGFTAEMYDLIFETLLRLKGNYLWPAMWTSSFSLDGPGEENARLADCYGIVMSNSHHEPCLRHSEEWDLVRGEDSVYGNEWSYLTNREGLIRYWRDGLLRSGKYENIITIGMRGERDSLMLGEDASLEQNISLLKEIITEQRKLIRECVGENEPEMLALYKEVEAYYYGDET
;
A
#
# COMPACT_ATOMS: atom_id res chain seq x y z
N GLY A 1 -16.21 2.61 -46.53
CA GLY A 1 -17.00 2.47 -45.32
C GLY A 1 -16.46 3.44 -44.29
N ALA A 2 -17.34 4.14 -43.56
CA ALA A 2 -16.91 4.97 -42.45
C ALA A 2 -16.24 4.06 -41.44
N LEU A 3 -15.00 4.39 -41.02
CA LEU A 3 -14.34 3.72 -39.91
C LEU A 3 -15.23 3.89 -38.67
N GLN A 4 -15.65 2.78 -38.07
CA GLN A 4 -16.28 2.82 -36.75
C GLN A 4 -15.22 3.35 -35.79
N PRO A 5 -15.55 4.21 -34.83
CA PRO A 5 -14.59 4.66 -33.83
C PRO A 5 -14.09 3.44 -33.05
N ALA A 6 -12.77 3.29 -32.94
CA ALA A 6 -12.16 2.25 -32.14
C ALA A 6 -12.60 2.38 -30.67
N GLN A 7 -12.91 1.30 -30.02
CA GLN A 7 -13.33 1.24 -28.62
C GLN A 7 -12.23 0.62 -27.76
N VAL A 8 -12.16 1.04 -26.51
CA VAL A 8 -11.28 0.42 -25.51
C VAL A 8 -12.16 -0.32 -24.50
N TYR A 9 -12.03 -1.63 -24.49
CA TYR A 9 -12.70 -2.51 -23.55
C TYR A 9 -11.77 -2.81 -22.39
N VAL A 10 -12.23 -2.59 -21.17
CA VAL A 10 -11.44 -2.82 -19.95
C VAL A 10 -12.22 -3.74 -19.04
N ALA A 11 -11.61 -4.85 -18.64
CA ALA A 11 -12.25 -5.83 -17.79
C ALA A 11 -11.27 -6.51 -16.82
N THR A 12 -11.79 -6.92 -15.67
CA THR A 12 -11.11 -7.81 -14.74
C THR A 12 -11.78 -9.19 -14.83
N LEU A 13 -10.99 -10.25 -14.98
CA LEU A 13 -11.50 -11.62 -15.06
C LEU A 13 -12.37 -11.94 -13.84
N GLY A 14 -13.48 -12.63 -14.10
CA GLY A 14 -14.45 -13.00 -13.08
C GLY A 14 -15.38 -11.89 -12.60
N ASN A 15 -15.16 -10.63 -13.01
CA ASN A 15 -16.02 -9.50 -12.65
C ASN A 15 -16.89 -9.00 -13.81
N SER A 16 -16.67 -9.47 -15.03
CA SER A 16 -17.40 -9.03 -16.22
C SER A 16 -17.43 -10.14 -17.27
N GLU A 17 -18.62 -10.52 -17.70
CA GLU A 17 -18.84 -11.44 -18.83
C GLU A 17 -18.40 -10.82 -20.17
N MET A 18 -18.20 -9.52 -20.23
CA MET A 18 -17.81 -8.80 -21.45
C MET A 18 -16.46 -9.27 -21.99
N SER A 19 -15.47 -9.49 -21.11
CA SER A 19 -14.13 -9.93 -21.54
C SER A 19 -14.16 -11.32 -22.14
N GLU A 20 -14.97 -12.21 -21.56
CA GLU A 20 -15.13 -13.58 -22.03
C GLU A 20 -15.86 -13.63 -23.38
N ALA A 21 -16.93 -12.83 -23.54
CA ALA A 21 -17.65 -12.72 -24.81
C ALA A 21 -16.78 -12.18 -25.93
N ILE A 22 -16.00 -11.10 -25.69
CA ILE A 22 -15.07 -10.55 -26.69
C ILE A 22 -13.96 -11.56 -27.02
N ALA A 23 -13.41 -12.22 -26.00
CA ALA A 23 -12.36 -13.21 -26.20
C ALA A 23 -12.85 -14.40 -27.02
N GLU A 24 -14.07 -14.89 -26.79
CA GLU A 24 -14.70 -15.95 -27.57
C GLU A 24 -14.92 -15.53 -29.03
N GLU A 25 -15.48 -14.34 -29.28
CA GLU A 25 -15.71 -13.81 -30.61
C GLU A 25 -14.41 -13.63 -31.42
N GLU A 26 -13.36 -13.15 -30.78
CA GLU A 26 -12.06 -12.87 -31.41
C GLU A 26 -11.10 -14.07 -31.41
N GLY A 27 -11.44 -15.16 -30.71
CA GLY A 27 -10.60 -16.36 -30.56
C GLY A 27 -9.38 -16.12 -29.66
N ILE A 28 -9.52 -15.27 -28.63
CA ILE A 28 -8.46 -14.92 -27.66
C ILE A 28 -8.55 -15.87 -26.48
N GLU A 29 -7.42 -16.41 -26.05
CA GLU A 29 -7.35 -17.29 -24.89
C GLU A 29 -7.05 -16.51 -23.61
N LEU A 30 -8.01 -16.42 -22.68
CA LEU A 30 -7.84 -15.75 -21.37
C LEU A 30 -7.41 -16.72 -20.26
N SER A 31 -7.39 -18.03 -20.50
CA SER A 31 -7.01 -19.04 -19.49
C SER A 31 -5.61 -18.84 -18.94
N SER A 32 -4.73 -18.28 -19.74
CA SER A 32 -3.35 -17.93 -19.34
C SER A 32 -3.24 -16.88 -18.24
N LEU A 33 -4.32 -16.11 -17.98
CA LEU A 33 -4.41 -15.13 -16.89
C LEU A 33 -5.04 -15.73 -15.62
N CYS A 34 -5.79 -16.83 -15.75
CA CYS A 34 -6.53 -17.43 -14.64
C CYS A 34 -5.58 -17.87 -13.51
N GLY A 35 -5.91 -17.48 -12.28
CA GLY A 35 -5.14 -17.83 -11.08
C GLY A 35 -3.79 -17.13 -10.96
N LYS A 36 -3.44 -16.26 -11.89
CA LYS A 36 -2.24 -15.42 -11.81
C LYS A 36 -2.52 -14.12 -11.08
N ARG A 37 -1.47 -13.57 -10.51
CA ARG A 37 -1.49 -12.32 -9.77
C ARG A 37 -0.97 -11.18 -10.64
N GLU A 38 -1.74 -10.08 -10.72
CA GLU A 38 -1.31 -8.81 -11.31
C GLU A 38 -0.85 -8.91 -12.76
N CYS A 39 -1.44 -9.82 -13.52
CA CYS A 39 -1.21 -9.98 -14.95
C CYS A 39 -2.28 -9.25 -15.76
N PHE A 40 -1.92 -8.83 -16.96
CA PHE A 40 -2.86 -8.28 -17.92
C PHE A 40 -2.57 -8.75 -19.33
N LEU A 41 -3.61 -8.78 -20.13
CA LEU A 41 -3.58 -8.86 -21.58
C LEU A 41 -3.89 -7.49 -22.16
N PHE A 42 -3.07 -7.05 -23.09
CA PHE A 42 -3.28 -5.88 -23.94
C PHE A 42 -3.40 -6.39 -25.39
N GLN A 43 -4.58 -6.35 -25.97
CA GLN A 43 -4.84 -6.97 -27.25
C GLN A 43 -5.54 -6.00 -28.21
N VAL A 44 -4.92 -5.74 -29.35
CA VAL A 44 -5.55 -5.05 -30.46
C VAL A 44 -6.43 -6.05 -31.23
N LEU A 45 -7.71 -5.72 -31.37
CA LEU A 45 -8.72 -6.56 -32.00
C LEU A 45 -8.77 -6.38 -33.52
N LYS A 46 -9.33 -7.33 -34.26
CA LYS A 46 -9.45 -7.27 -35.73
C LYS A 46 -10.18 -6.04 -36.25
N ASN A 47 -11.12 -5.51 -35.49
CA ASN A 47 -11.87 -4.30 -35.83
C ASN A 47 -11.14 -2.99 -35.48
N GLY A 48 -9.90 -3.06 -34.97
CA GLY A 48 -9.10 -1.92 -34.51
C GLY A 48 -9.41 -1.44 -33.09
N SER A 49 -10.32 -2.09 -32.38
CA SER A 49 -10.57 -1.81 -30.96
C SER A 49 -9.46 -2.43 -30.09
N LEU A 50 -9.44 -2.09 -28.79
CA LEU A 50 -8.47 -2.56 -27.85
C LEU A 50 -9.17 -3.30 -26.70
N LEU A 51 -8.68 -4.49 -26.35
CA LEU A 51 -9.08 -5.22 -25.13
C LEU A 51 -7.95 -5.17 -24.12
N ILE A 52 -8.28 -4.71 -22.91
CA ILE A 52 -7.44 -4.81 -21.73
C ILE A 52 -8.16 -5.73 -20.74
N ALA A 53 -7.57 -6.90 -20.46
CA ALA A 53 -8.11 -7.85 -19.52
C ALA A 53 -7.09 -8.13 -18.42
N GLY A 54 -7.43 -7.82 -17.16
CA GLY A 54 -6.59 -8.10 -16.00
C GLY A 54 -6.98 -9.39 -15.30
N SER A 55 -5.99 -10.13 -14.80
CA SER A 55 -6.22 -11.30 -13.94
C SER A 55 -6.87 -10.93 -12.61
N ASP A 56 -6.65 -9.71 -12.15
CA ASP A 56 -7.21 -9.09 -10.96
C ASP A 56 -7.29 -7.57 -11.12
N LYS A 57 -7.74 -6.87 -10.08
CA LYS A 57 -7.85 -5.39 -10.06
C LYS A 57 -6.54 -4.70 -10.47
N ARG A 58 -5.41 -5.09 -9.87
CA ARG A 58 -4.11 -4.49 -10.17
C ARG A 58 -3.61 -4.81 -11.57
N GLY A 59 -3.80 -6.03 -12.02
CA GLY A 59 -3.53 -6.40 -13.43
C GLY A 59 -4.28 -5.51 -14.40
N THR A 60 -5.56 -5.26 -14.18
CA THR A 60 -6.37 -4.35 -15.00
C THR A 60 -5.80 -2.93 -14.99
N ILE A 61 -5.44 -2.40 -13.82
CA ILE A 61 -4.86 -1.06 -13.67
C ILE A 61 -3.50 -0.97 -14.40
N TYR A 62 -2.65 -1.99 -14.26
CA TYR A 62 -1.36 -2.02 -14.97
C TYR A 62 -1.54 -2.07 -16.49
N GLY A 63 -2.56 -2.77 -16.98
CA GLY A 63 -2.93 -2.75 -18.40
C GLY A 63 -3.38 -1.38 -18.89
N LEU A 64 -4.13 -0.63 -18.09
CA LEU A 64 -4.48 0.76 -18.38
C LEU A 64 -3.26 1.67 -18.44
N PHE A 65 -2.36 1.58 -17.46
CA PHE A 65 -1.12 2.36 -17.46
C PHE A 65 -0.15 1.95 -18.56
N HIS A 66 -0.27 0.73 -19.09
CA HIS A 66 0.50 0.32 -20.27
C HIS A 66 0.17 1.15 -21.50
N ILE A 67 -1.09 1.59 -21.68
CA ILE A 67 -1.43 2.59 -22.72
C ILE A 67 -0.55 3.83 -22.55
N SER A 68 -0.51 4.37 -21.34
CA SER A 68 0.27 5.58 -21.04
C SER A 68 1.77 5.40 -21.34
N GLU A 69 2.33 4.22 -21.05
CA GLU A 69 3.73 3.88 -21.38
C GLU A 69 3.95 3.92 -22.90
N LEU A 70 3.08 3.26 -23.67
CA LEU A 70 3.15 3.25 -25.12
C LEU A 70 3.00 4.66 -25.73
N MET A 71 2.25 5.53 -25.06
CA MET A 71 2.10 6.94 -25.41
C MET A 71 3.31 7.80 -25.01
N GLY A 72 4.31 7.24 -24.32
CA GLY A 72 5.50 7.96 -23.88
C GLY A 72 5.31 8.78 -22.61
N VAL A 73 4.27 8.51 -21.82
CA VAL A 73 4.05 9.17 -20.53
C VAL A 73 4.96 8.53 -19.46
N SER A 74 5.84 9.34 -18.88
CA SER A 74 6.73 8.89 -17.81
C SER A 74 5.95 8.51 -16.55
N PRO A 75 6.34 7.46 -15.82
CA PRO A 75 5.82 7.20 -14.46
C PRO A 75 5.98 8.38 -13.50
N PHE A 76 6.98 9.22 -13.73
CA PHE A 76 7.31 10.39 -12.92
C PHE A 76 6.69 11.69 -13.43
N VAL A 77 5.61 11.63 -14.21
CA VAL A 77 4.93 12.81 -14.78
C VAL A 77 4.55 13.85 -13.73
N HIS A 78 4.31 13.43 -12.48
CA HIS A 78 3.93 14.33 -11.39
C HIS A 78 5.13 14.89 -10.58
N PHE A 79 6.32 14.26 -10.64
CA PHE A 79 7.40 14.53 -9.69
C PHE A 79 8.75 14.92 -10.30
N ALA A 80 8.93 14.79 -11.60
CA ALA A 80 10.22 15.00 -12.22
C ALA A 80 10.20 15.99 -13.39
N ASP A 81 9.17 16.85 -13.45
CA ASP A 81 8.95 17.83 -14.54
C ASP A 81 9.02 17.21 -15.94
N VAL A 82 8.68 15.93 -16.07
CA VAL A 82 8.71 15.19 -17.31
C VAL A 82 7.39 15.37 -18.04
N VAL A 83 7.34 16.37 -18.92
CA VAL A 83 6.14 16.66 -19.73
C VAL A 83 6.14 15.76 -20.97
N PRO A 84 5.08 14.95 -21.19
CA PRO A 84 4.96 14.15 -22.41
C PRO A 84 4.93 15.04 -23.66
N ALA A 85 5.64 14.62 -24.70
CA ALA A 85 5.60 15.34 -25.97
C ALA A 85 4.19 15.26 -26.59
N PRO A 86 3.58 16.39 -27.01
CA PRO A 86 2.27 16.37 -27.64
C PRO A 86 2.27 15.51 -28.91
N GLN A 87 1.32 14.59 -29.00
CA GLN A 87 1.12 13.77 -30.21
C GLN A 87 -0.25 14.06 -30.81
N LYS A 88 -0.29 14.11 -32.13
CA LYS A 88 -1.56 14.37 -32.87
C LYS A 88 -2.39 13.10 -33.04
N GLU A 89 -1.73 11.96 -33.07
CA GLU A 89 -2.32 10.66 -33.34
C GLU A 89 -1.48 9.57 -32.69
N ILE A 90 -2.13 8.58 -32.11
CA ILE A 90 -1.51 7.39 -31.55
C ILE A 90 -2.19 6.19 -32.19
N ILE A 91 -1.38 5.34 -32.83
CA ILE A 91 -1.87 4.17 -33.54
C ILE A 91 -1.32 2.91 -32.87
N PHE A 92 -2.20 2.05 -32.41
CA PHE A 92 -1.86 0.70 -31.96
C PHE A 92 -2.10 -0.29 -33.09
N SER A 93 -1.25 -1.31 -33.17
CA SER A 93 -1.30 -2.39 -34.14
C SER A 93 -1.25 -3.74 -33.43
N GLU A 94 -1.52 -4.83 -34.13
CA GLU A 94 -1.40 -6.19 -33.57
C GLU A 94 -0.01 -6.47 -32.96
N LYS A 95 1.04 -5.78 -33.42
CA LYS A 95 2.41 -5.95 -32.89
C LYS A 95 2.58 -5.38 -31.47
N ASP A 96 1.68 -4.50 -31.06
CA ASP A 96 1.64 -3.91 -29.73
C ASP A 96 0.89 -4.82 -28.74
N SER A 97 0.22 -5.85 -29.26
CA SER A 97 -0.48 -6.83 -28.42
C SER A 97 0.51 -7.64 -27.61
N MET A 98 0.23 -7.76 -26.31
CA MET A 98 1.09 -8.48 -25.37
C MET A 98 0.32 -9.00 -24.17
N GLN A 99 0.89 -10.00 -23.52
CA GLN A 99 0.48 -10.43 -22.19
C GLN A 99 1.64 -10.22 -21.22
N SER A 100 1.35 -9.61 -20.08
CA SER A 100 2.32 -9.43 -19.01
C SER A 100 2.64 -10.77 -18.31
N LYS A 101 3.80 -10.83 -17.66
CA LYS A 101 4.15 -11.93 -16.78
C LYS A 101 3.72 -11.62 -15.35
N GLU A 102 3.45 -12.66 -14.59
CA GLU A 102 3.24 -12.54 -13.14
C GLU A 102 4.51 -11.98 -12.47
N PRO A 103 4.39 -10.97 -11.60
CA PRO A 103 5.53 -10.44 -10.86
C PRO A 103 6.16 -11.52 -9.96
N SER A 104 7.48 -11.66 -10.00
CA SER A 104 8.22 -12.62 -9.18
C SER A 104 8.20 -12.28 -7.69
N VAL A 105 7.97 -11.00 -7.33
CA VAL A 105 7.85 -10.52 -5.96
C VAL A 105 6.44 -10.02 -5.73
N LYS A 106 5.77 -10.49 -4.67
CA LYS A 106 4.37 -10.16 -4.38
C LYS A 106 4.17 -8.70 -4.03
N TYR A 107 5.00 -8.14 -3.14
CA TYR A 107 4.91 -6.76 -2.67
C TYR A 107 6.08 -5.94 -3.19
N ARG A 108 5.79 -4.83 -3.86
CA ARG A 108 6.76 -3.96 -4.51
C ARG A 108 6.37 -2.52 -4.26
N GLY A 109 7.24 -1.76 -3.63
CA GLY A 109 6.90 -0.40 -3.27
C GLY A 109 8.05 0.37 -2.69
N PHE A 110 7.72 1.44 -2.02
CA PHE A 110 8.68 2.31 -1.36
C PHE A 110 8.12 2.85 -0.04
N PHE A 111 8.99 3.47 0.72
CA PHE A 111 8.68 4.17 1.94
C PHE A 111 8.75 5.67 1.69
N ILE A 112 7.71 6.40 2.05
CA ILE A 112 7.74 7.85 2.12
C ILE A 112 8.19 8.21 3.52
N ASN A 113 9.48 8.48 3.67
CA ASN A 113 9.94 9.17 4.83
C ASN A 113 9.73 10.66 4.57
N ASP A 114 8.87 11.33 5.33
CA ASP A 114 8.53 12.75 5.18
C ASP A 114 9.69 13.65 5.57
N GLU A 115 10.81 13.44 4.97
CA GLU A 115 12.07 14.12 5.24
C GLU A 115 11.94 15.64 5.17
N TRP A 116 11.81 16.25 6.33
CA TRP A 116 11.83 17.68 6.45
C TRP A 116 13.25 18.22 6.24
N PRO A 117 13.41 19.37 5.53
CA PRO A 117 12.35 20.26 5.07
C PRO A 117 11.83 19.97 3.65
N ALA A 118 12.31 18.96 2.95
CA ALA A 118 12.03 18.80 1.52
C ALA A 118 10.57 18.39 1.24
N PHE A 119 10.23 17.13 1.42
CA PHE A 119 8.93 16.60 1.01
C PHE A 119 7.78 17.14 1.86
N GLY A 120 7.96 17.25 3.17
CA GLY A 120 6.95 17.82 4.06
C GLY A 120 6.58 19.26 3.68
N ASN A 121 7.56 20.14 3.45
CA ASN A 121 7.29 21.52 3.02
C ASN A 121 6.59 21.57 1.66
N TRP A 122 6.99 20.73 0.71
CA TRP A 122 6.33 20.65 -0.59
C TRP A 122 4.86 20.22 -0.43
N THR A 123 4.61 19.17 0.33
CA THR A 123 3.27 18.63 0.59
C THR A 123 2.36 19.68 1.25
N PHE A 124 2.83 20.35 2.30
CA PHE A 124 2.05 21.38 2.98
C PHE A 124 1.80 22.61 2.11
N SER A 125 2.76 23.03 1.28
CA SER A 125 2.59 24.19 0.41
C SER A 125 1.62 23.95 -0.74
N HIS A 126 1.47 22.71 -1.21
CA HIS A 126 0.62 22.38 -2.35
C HIS A 126 -0.74 21.81 -1.95
N TYR A 127 -0.81 21.05 -0.85
CA TYR A 127 -1.99 20.28 -0.45
C TYR A 127 -2.45 20.58 0.98
N GLY A 128 -1.75 21.42 1.71
CA GLY A 128 -2.06 21.74 3.10
C GLY A 128 -1.71 20.63 4.10
N GLY A 129 -1.13 19.52 3.66
CA GLY A 129 -0.77 18.37 4.49
C GLY A 129 -0.70 17.07 3.69
N PHE A 130 -0.55 15.94 4.38
CA PHE A 130 -0.48 14.60 3.80
C PHE A 130 -1.90 14.05 3.49
N THR A 131 -2.64 14.81 2.69
CA THR A 131 -4.05 14.56 2.35
C THR A 131 -4.23 13.48 1.28
N ALA A 132 -5.48 13.04 1.09
CA ALA A 132 -5.82 12.10 0.02
C ALA A 132 -5.48 12.65 -1.38
N GLU A 133 -5.62 13.96 -1.60
CA GLU A 133 -5.26 14.61 -2.87
C GLU A 133 -3.75 14.48 -3.17
N MET A 134 -2.90 14.57 -2.17
CA MET A 134 -1.47 14.32 -2.32
C MET A 134 -1.18 12.83 -2.56
N TYR A 135 -1.81 11.93 -1.77
CA TYR A 135 -1.60 10.49 -1.93
C TYR A 135 -2.13 9.95 -3.26
N ASP A 136 -3.10 10.60 -3.89
CA ASP A 136 -3.57 10.27 -5.23
C ASP A 136 -2.42 10.23 -6.24
N LEU A 137 -1.56 11.24 -6.23
CA LEU A 137 -0.37 11.30 -7.09
C LEU A 137 0.66 10.21 -6.75
N ILE A 138 0.83 9.90 -5.46
CA ILE A 138 1.76 8.87 -5.00
C ILE A 138 1.28 7.49 -5.44
N PHE A 139 0.00 7.18 -5.25
CA PHE A 139 -0.58 5.90 -5.65
C PHE A 139 -0.54 5.71 -7.16
N GLU A 140 -0.87 6.76 -7.93
CA GLU A 140 -0.74 6.73 -9.38
C GLU A 140 0.70 6.45 -9.82
N THR A 141 1.67 7.17 -9.25
CA THR A 141 3.10 6.98 -9.56
C THR A 141 3.55 5.56 -9.24
N LEU A 142 3.15 5.04 -8.09
CA LEU A 142 3.47 3.66 -7.67
C LEU A 142 2.91 2.63 -8.66
N LEU A 143 1.66 2.77 -9.06
CA LEU A 143 1.00 1.87 -10.02
C LEU A 143 1.61 1.97 -11.42
N ARG A 144 1.99 3.17 -11.88
CA ARG A 144 2.73 3.38 -13.13
C ARG A 144 4.08 2.64 -13.13
N LEU A 145 4.73 2.55 -11.97
CA LEU A 145 5.95 1.78 -11.74
C LEU A 145 5.70 0.27 -11.54
N LYS A 146 4.44 -0.21 -11.67
CA LYS A 146 4.03 -1.60 -11.37
C LYS A 146 4.26 -1.98 -9.91
N GLY A 147 4.25 -1.01 -9.02
CA GLY A 147 4.26 -1.20 -7.57
C GLY A 147 2.85 -1.40 -7.01
N ASN A 148 2.77 -1.91 -5.79
CA ASN A 148 1.50 -2.19 -5.12
C ASN A 148 1.57 -2.01 -3.59
N TYR A 149 2.67 -1.52 -3.04
CA TYR A 149 2.95 -1.52 -1.62
C TYR A 149 3.53 -0.19 -1.15
N LEU A 150 3.03 0.37 -0.06
CA LEU A 150 3.49 1.66 0.45
C LEU A 150 3.60 1.68 1.97
N TRP A 151 4.71 2.24 2.46
CA TRP A 151 4.81 2.81 3.80
C TRP A 151 4.61 4.33 3.68
N PRO A 152 3.57 4.89 4.30
CA PRO A 152 3.28 6.32 4.21
C PRO A 152 4.24 7.16 5.06
N ALA A 153 4.13 8.47 4.91
CA ALA A 153 4.79 9.45 5.79
C ALA A 153 4.42 9.21 7.25
N MET A 154 5.37 9.34 8.16
CA MET A 154 5.21 9.01 9.58
C MET A 154 5.49 10.17 10.54
N TRP A 155 6.35 11.13 10.18
CA TRP A 155 6.64 12.27 11.04
C TRP A 155 5.69 13.42 10.72
N THR A 156 5.08 14.00 11.74
CA THR A 156 4.04 15.02 11.61
C THR A 156 2.86 14.61 10.70
N SER A 157 2.63 13.32 10.58
CA SER A 157 1.60 12.71 9.72
C SER A 157 0.98 11.50 10.39
N SER A 158 -0.32 11.35 10.19
CA SER A 158 -1.10 10.19 10.61
C SER A 158 -1.96 9.74 9.44
N PHE A 159 -1.41 8.92 8.58
CA PHE A 159 -2.03 8.49 7.32
C PHE A 159 -3.53 8.17 7.45
N SER A 160 -3.92 7.47 8.51
CA SER A 160 -5.32 7.07 8.74
C SER A 160 -6.24 8.21 9.20
N LEU A 161 -5.72 9.40 9.49
CA LEU A 161 -6.49 10.55 10.00
C LEU A 161 -6.37 11.80 9.12
N ASP A 162 -5.32 11.93 8.34
CA ASP A 162 -4.97 13.15 7.61
C ASP A 162 -5.73 13.35 6.30
N GLY A 163 -6.54 12.44 5.87
CA GLY A 163 -7.12 12.32 4.56
C GLY A 163 -8.13 13.33 4.02
N PRO A 164 -9.07 14.00 4.73
CA PRO A 164 -9.45 13.95 6.15
C PRO A 164 -10.12 12.64 6.57
N GLY A 165 -10.02 12.31 7.84
CA GLY A 165 -10.51 11.03 8.34
C GLY A 165 -9.86 9.85 7.62
N GLU A 166 -10.60 8.80 7.33
CA GLU A 166 -10.10 7.56 6.68
C GLU A 166 -9.90 7.69 5.16
N GLU A 167 -9.99 8.87 4.57
CA GLU A 167 -9.99 9.05 3.11
C GLU A 167 -8.71 8.54 2.45
N ASN A 168 -7.55 8.70 3.10
CA ASN A 168 -6.27 8.17 2.62
C ASN A 168 -6.32 6.63 2.48
N ALA A 169 -6.82 5.94 3.50
CA ALA A 169 -6.92 4.48 3.51
C ALA A 169 -7.95 3.98 2.49
N ARG A 170 -9.11 4.67 2.39
CA ARG A 170 -10.12 4.38 1.38
C ARG A 170 -9.60 4.56 -0.03
N LEU A 171 -8.83 5.61 -0.28
CA LEU A 171 -8.22 5.87 -1.58
C LEU A 171 -7.19 4.79 -1.92
N ALA A 172 -6.32 4.41 -0.97
CA ALA A 172 -5.36 3.31 -1.16
C ALA A 172 -6.08 2.01 -1.57
N ASP A 173 -7.18 1.67 -0.90
CA ASP A 173 -7.99 0.51 -1.25
C ASP A 173 -8.60 0.62 -2.65
N CYS A 174 -9.13 1.78 -3.03
CA CYS A 174 -9.64 2.02 -4.39
C CYS A 174 -8.57 1.77 -5.46
N TYR A 175 -7.34 2.22 -5.23
CA TYR A 175 -6.20 2.01 -6.11
C TYR A 175 -5.62 0.58 -6.05
N GLY A 176 -6.00 -0.21 -5.04
CA GLY A 176 -5.43 -1.53 -4.80
C GLY A 176 -4.00 -1.47 -4.25
N ILE A 177 -3.68 -0.44 -3.49
CA ILE A 177 -2.41 -0.31 -2.79
C ILE A 177 -2.50 -1.02 -1.45
N VAL A 178 -1.55 -1.94 -1.21
CA VAL A 178 -1.35 -2.60 0.08
C VAL A 178 -0.60 -1.65 0.99
N MET A 179 -1.22 -1.26 2.09
CA MET A 179 -0.60 -0.35 3.06
C MET A 179 0.14 -1.12 4.15
N SER A 180 1.19 -0.52 4.67
CA SER A 180 1.84 -0.97 5.90
C SER A 180 2.38 0.23 6.66
N ASN A 181 2.90 -0.01 7.84
CA ASN A 181 3.41 1.02 8.72
C ASN A 181 4.88 0.78 9.02
N SER A 182 5.57 1.82 9.44
CA SER A 182 6.98 1.77 9.81
C SER A 182 7.22 0.93 11.08
N HIS A 183 8.48 0.72 11.41
CA HIS A 183 9.00 -0.15 12.47
C HIS A 183 8.54 0.20 13.89
N HIS A 184 8.02 1.39 14.14
CA HIS A 184 7.52 1.82 15.46
C HIS A 184 6.02 2.16 15.45
N GLU A 185 5.30 1.73 14.44
CA GLU A 185 3.89 2.00 14.20
C GLU A 185 3.06 0.72 14.10
N PRO A 186 2.95 -0.06 15.19
CA PRO A 186 2.28 -1.37 15.14
C PRO A 186 0.76 -1.26 15.05
N CYS A 187 0.14 -2.34 14.56
CA CYS A 187 -1.30 -2.56 14.59
C CYS A 187 -2.10 -1.48 13.88
N LEU A 188 -1.61 -1.02 12.71
CA LEU A 188 -2.26 -0.01 11.86
C LEU A 188 -2.47 1.34 12.57
N ARG A 189 -1.60 1.66 13.52
CA ARG A 189 -1.51 2.95 14.18
C ARG A 189 -0.31 3.72 13.66
N HIS A 190 -0.36 5.04 13.80
CA HIS A 190 0.74 5.94 13.42
C HIS A 190 1.33 6.57 14.67
N SER A 191 2.64 6.87 14.67
CA SER A 191 3.33 7.42 15.83
C SER A 191 2.68 8.69 16.35
N GLU A 192 2.34 9.60 15.45
CA GLU A 192 1.76 10.91 15.81
C GLU A 192 0.33 10.79 16.37
N GLU A 193 -0.38 9.70 16.10
CA GLU A 193 -1.71 9.47 16.67
C GLU A 193 -1.68 9.39 18.20
N TRP A 194 -0.60 8.84 18.77
CA TRP A 194 -0.49 8.71 20.22
C TRP A 194 -0.61 10.05 20.91
N ASP A 195 0.07 11.08 20.41
CA ASP A 195 0.01 12.43 20.96
C ASP A 195 -1.36 13.10 20.84
N LEU A 196 -2.20 12.64 19.90
CA LEU A 196 -3.55 13.16 19.72
C LEU A 196 -4.56 12.53 20.69
N VAL A 197 -4.29 11.33 21.20
CA VAL A 197 -5.27 10.55 21.94
C VAL A 197 -4.87 10.22 23.38
N ARG A 198 -3.60 10.36 23.77
CA ARG A 198 -3.11 10.10 25.12
C ARG A 198 -3.56 11.17 26.11
N GLY A 199 -3.59 10.85 27.38
CA GLY A 199 -3.89 11.77 28.48
C GLY A 199 -4.28 11.02 29.77
N GLU A 200 -4.30 11.74 30.89
CA GLU A 200 -4.69 11.15 32.19
C GLU A 200 -6.15 10.64 32.18
N ASP A 201 -7.03 11.35 31.47
CA ASP A 201 -8.44 10.98 31.33
C ASP A 201 -8.72 10.14 30.07
N SER A 202 -7.69 9.81 29.28
CA SER A 202 -7.84 9.02 28.07
C SER A 202 -8.09 7.56 28.39
N VAL A 203 -8.93 6.90 27.61
CA VAL A 203 -9.15 5.45 27.68
C VAL A 203 -7.89 4.65 27.30
N TYR A 204 -6.91 5.32 26.68
CA TYR A 204 -5.61 4.73 26.29
C TYR A 204 -4.51 5.01 27.33
N GLY A 205 -4.78 5.87 28.34
CA GLY A 205 -3.75 6.33 29.28
C GLY A 205 -2.80 7.34 28.66
N ASN A 206 -1.70 7.63 29.37
CA ASN A 206 -0.75 8.68 28.98
C ASN A 206 0.62 8.14 28.59
N GLU A 207 1.04 6.98 29.06
CA GLU A 207 2.38 6.47 28.90
C GLU A 207 2.51 5.50 27.72
N TRP A 208 3.48 5.69 26.85
CA TRP A 208 3.88 4.74 25.83
C TRP A 208 4.82 3.69 26.41
N SER A 209 4.27 2.87 27.31
CA SER A 209 5.02 1.82 28.02
C SER A 209 4.14 0.60 28.25
N TYR A 210 4.56 -0.54 27.71
CA TYR A 210 3.82 -1.78 27.91
C TYR A 210 3.90 -2.30 29.35
N LEU A 211 4.95 -1.93 30.11
CA LEU A 211 5.09 -2.32 31.51
C LEU A 211 4.14 -1.57 32.44
N THR A 212 3.89 -0.28 32.16
CA THR A 212 3.10 0.58 33.06
C THR A 212 1.70 0.90 32.53
N ASN A 213 1.48 0.76 31.22
CA ASN A 213 0.20 1.08 30.55
C ASN A 213 -0.26 0.00 29.57
N ARG A 214 -0.13 -1.27 29.97
CA ARG A 214 -0.45 -2.43 29.13
C ARG A 214 -1.87 -2.39 28.56
N GLU A 215 -2.87 -2.15 29.41
CA GLU A 215 -4.28 -2.16 29.01
C GLU A 215 -4.63 -1.03 28.05
N GLY A 216 -4.05 0.16 28.26
CA GLY A 216 -4.22 1.30 27.37
C GLY A 216 -3.65 1.05 25.99
N LEU A 217 -2.43 0.47 25.90
CA LEU A 217 -1.81 0.12 24.63
C LEU A 217 -2.56 -0.99 23.89
N ILE A 218 -3.02 -2.03 24.59
CA ILE A 218 -3.84 -3.11 24.00
C ILE A 218 -5.12 -2.52 23.39
N ARG A 219 -5.79 -1.63 24.10
CA ARG A 219 -6.98 -0.93 23.56
C ARG A 219 -6.63 -0.07 22.35
N TYR A 220 -5.53 0.68 22.45
CA TYR A 220 -5.06 1.53 21.34
C TYR A 220 -4.80 0.73 20.08
N TRP A 221 -4.08 -0.39 20.17
CA TRP A 221 -3.82 -1.29 19.05
C TRP A 221 -5.10 -1.92 18.49
N ARG A 222 -5.99 -2.40 19.39
CA ARG A 222 -7.29 -2.97 19.00
C ARG A 222 -8.09 -1.98 18.15
N ASP A 223 -8.19 -0.75 18.57
CA ASP A 223 -8.98 0.27 17.87
C ASP A 223 -8.36 0.63 16.51
N GLY A 224 -7.03 0.60 16.38
CA GLY A 224 -6.34 0.74 15.10
C GLY A 224 -6.68 -0.39 14.12
N LEU A 225 -6.63 -1.64 14.60
CA LEU A 225 -6.99 -2.83 13.81
C LEU A 225 -8.46 -2.81 13.40
N LEU A 226 -9.39 -2.46 14.29
CA LEU A 226 -10.82 -2.36 13.97
C LEU A 226 -11.11 -1.25 12.94
N ARG A 227 -10.42 -0.12 13.00
CA ARG A 227 -10.56 0.98 12.05
C ARG A 227 -10.10 0.58 10.65
N SER A 228 -8.88 0.09 10.53
CA SER A 228 -8.17 -0.03 9.25
C SER A 228 -7.99 -1.46 8.76
N GLY A 229 -8.29 -2.48 9.56
CA GLY A 229 -8.12 -3.90 9.21
C GLY A 229 -9.02 -4.40 8.08
N LYS A 230 -10.05 -3.63 7.71
CA LYS A 230 -10.95 -3.94 6.57
C LYS A 230 -10.29 -3.72 5.20
N TYR A 231 -9.16 -3.04 5.13
CA TYR A 231 -8.41 -2.76 3.90
C TYR A 231 -7.26 -3.77 3.72
N GLU A 232 -6.71 -3.87 2.51
CA GLU A 232 -5.56 -4.73 2.24
C GLU A 232 -4.29 -4.15 2.88
N ASN A 233 -3.76 -4.84 3.89
CA ASN A 233 -2.61 -4.37 4.67
C ASN A 233 -1.56 -5.47 4.86
N ILE A 234 -0.31 -5.06 5.14
CA ILE A 234 0.66 -5.86 5.88
C ILE A 234 0.80 -5.22 7.25
N ILE A 235 0.42 -5.95 8.30
CA ILE A 235 0.33 -5.39 9.64
C ILE A 235 1.68 -5.40 10.31
N THR A 236 2.22 -4.22 10.62
CA THR A 236 3.44 -4.10 11.42
C THR A 236 3.18 -4.57 12.84
N ILE A 237 4.05 -5.41 13.35
CA ILE A 237 4.07 -5.92 14.73
C ILE A 237 5.36 -5.54 15.43
N GLY A 238 5.39 -5.68 16.74
CA GLY A 238 6.48 -5.24 17.60
C GLY A 238 6.20 -3.89 18.23
N MET A 239 7.18 -3.37 18.92
CA MET A 239 7.10 -2.06 19.58
C MET A 239 8.51 -1.51 19.74
N ARG A 240 8.64 -0.19 19.63
CA ARG A 240 9.79 0.56 20.10
C ARG A 240 9.35 1.55 21.18
N GLY A 241 10.28 2.20 21.81
CA GLY A 241 9.98 3.29 22.72
C GLY A 241 9.32 4.48 21.99
N GLU A 242 8.79 5.40 22.75
CA GLU A 242 8.13 6.60 22.22
C GLU A 242 9.04 7.35 21.23
N ARG A 243 8.48 7.77 20.10
CA ARG A 243 9.20 8.50 19.03
C ARG A 243 10.48 7.79 18.55
N ASP A 244 10.38 6.48 18.31
CA ASP A 244 11.49 5.68 17.78
C ASP A 244 12.71 5.57 18.73
N SER A 245 12.49 5.65 20.04
CA SER A 245 13.49 5.44 21.07
C SER A 245 13.60 3.96 21.49
N LEU A 246 14.49 3.66 22.43
CA LEU A 246 14.59 2.34 23.04
C LEU A 246 13.33 2.02 23.87
N MET A 247 12.84 0.78 23.80
CA MET A 247 11.65 0.31 24.51
C MET A 247 11.87 0.26 26.03
N LEU A 248 12.99 -0.28 26.45
CA LEU A 248 13.51 -0.22 27.83
C LEU A 248 14.74 0.68 27.82
N GLY A 249 15.05 1.38 28.89
CA GLY A 249 16.21 2.26 28.99
C GLY A 249 17.54 1.58 28.65
N GLU A 250 18.62 2.35 28.58
CA GLU A 250 19.97 1.87 28.22
C GLU A 250 20.53 0.79 29.17
N ASP A 251 20.04 0.74 30.41
CA ASP A 251 20.46 -0.23 31.42
C ASP A 251 19.81 -1.61 31.29
N ALA A 252 18.83 -1.77 30.39
CA ALA A 252 18.14 -3.04 30.23
C ALA A 252 18.98 -4.05 29.45
N SER A 253 18.99 -5.29 29.91
CA SER A 253 19.70 -6.37 29.22
C SER A 253 19.02 -6.75 27.90
N LEU A 254 19.80 -7.35 26.99
CA LEU A 254 19.30 -7.90 25.74
C LEU A 254 18.15 -8.89 25.99
N GLU A 255 18.30 -9.78 26.95
CA GLU A 255 17.31 -10.81 27.32
C GLU A 255 15.99 -10.17 27.82
N GLN A 256 16.06 -9.10 28.61
CA GLN A 256 14.86 -8.37 29.06
C GLN A 256 14.10 -7.77 27.90
N ASN A 257 14.80 -7.14 26.95
CA ASN A 257 14.20 -6.56 25.75
C ASN A 257 13.57 -7.63 24.84
N ILE A 258 14.26 -8.76 24.63
CA ILE A 258 13.73 -9.89 23.84
C ILE A 258 12.47 -10.45 24.48
N SER A 259 12.50 -10.70 25.80
CA SER A 259 11.35 -11.26 26.53
C SER A 259 10.13 -10.34 26.44
N LEU A 260 10.32 -9.04 26.65
CA LEU A 260 9.24 -8.06 26.55
C LEU A 260 8.69 -7.96 25.12
N LEU A 261 9.56 -7.91 24.10
CA LEU A 261 9.13 -7.85 22.72
C LEU A 261 8.33 -9.10 22.29
N LYS A 262 8.74 -10.28 22.73
CA LYS A 262 8.00 -11.53 22.51
C LYS A 262 6.59 -11.50 23.14
N GLU A 263 6.45 -10.98 24.36
CA GLU A 263 5.15 -10.81 25.00
C GLU A 263 4.26 -9.86 24.22
N ILE A 264 4.79 -8.71 23.81
CA ILE A 264 4.10 -7.70 23.00
C ILE A 264 3.62 -8.30 21.68
N ILE A 265 4.50 -8.94 20.93
CA ILE A 265 4.17 -9.58 19.64
C ILE A 265 3.09 -10.64 19.83
N THR A 266 3.16 -11.44 20.89
CA THR A 266 2.16 -12.45 21.17
C THR A 266 0.77 -11.86 21.40
N GLU A 267 0.68 -10.75 22.14
CA GLU A 267 -0.60 -10.04 22.34
C GLU A 267 -1.08 -9.38 21.04
N GLN A 268 -0.20 -8.72 20.31
CA GLN A 268 -0.57 -8.09 19.01
C GLN A 268 -1.09 -9.13 18.02
N ARG A 269 -0.45 -10.27 17.88
CA ARG A 269 -0.92 -11.37 17.00
C ARG A 269 -2.27 -11.93 17.42
N LYS A 270 -2.56 -11.98 18.72
CA LYS A 270 -3.87 -12.34 19.24
C LYS A 270 -4.92 -11.30 18.83
N LEU A 271 -4.62 -9.99 18.97
CA LEU A 271 -5.50 -8.91 18.55
C LEU A 271 -5.76 -8.93 17.05
N ILE A 272 -4.74 -9.18 16.22
CA ILE A 272 -4.89 -9.28 14.77
C ILE A 272 -5.88 -10.39 14.41
N ARG A 273 -5.72 -11.59 15.01
CA ARG A 273 -6.66 -12.69 14.77
C ARG A 273 -8.09 -12.36 15.19
N GLU A 274 -8.27 -11.68 16.33
CA GLU A 274 -9.59 -11.32 16.85
C GLU A 274 -10.27 -10.21 16.03
N CYS A 275 -9.52 -9.23 15.52
CA CYS A 275 -10.07 -8.01 14.93
C CYS A 275 -10.08 -8.00 13.42
N VAL A 276 -9.16 -8.73 12.78
CA VAL A 276 -8.95 -8.70 11.32
C VAL A 276 -9.11 -10.08 10.71
N GLY A 277 -8.26 -11.04 11.09
CA GLY A 277 -8.33 -12.40 10.53
C GLY A 277 -7.19 -13.31 10.95
N GLU A 278 -7.35 -14.60 10.69
CA GLU A 278 -6.42 -15.67 11.10
C GLU A 278 -5.10 -15.67 10.28
N ASN A 279 -5.14 -15.21 9.03
CA ASN A 279 -4.05 -15.35 8.07
C ASN A 279 -3.60 -14.01 7.49
N GLU A 280 -3.72 -12.95 8.27
CA GLU A 280 -3.28 -11.63 7.83
C GLU A 280 -1.75 -11.57 7.72
N PRO A 281 -1.22 -10.91 6.68
CA PRO A 281 0.21 -10.71 6.57
C PRO A 281 0.74 -9.83 7.71
N GLU A 282 1.75 -10.31 8.41
CA GLU A 282 2.41 -9.60 9.50
C GLU A 282 3.86 -9.28 9.12
N MET A 283 4.40 -8.19 9.64
CA MET A 283 5.78 -7.78 9.42
C MET A 283 6.42 -7.29 10.71
N LEU A 284 7.58 -7.82 11.05
CA LEU A 284 8.50 -7.27 12.05
C LEU A 284 9.69 -6.63 11.34
N ALA A 285 9.89 -5.34 11.51
CA ALA A 285 11.03 -4.65 10.93
C ALA A 285 12.28 -4.85 11.80
N LEU A 286 13.30 -5.48 11.25
CA LEU A 286 14.60 -5.66 11.89
C LEU A 286 15.43 -4.38 11.71
N TYR A 287 15.21 -3.40 12.56
CA TYR A 287 15.83 -2.09 12.51
C TYR A 287 16.42 -1.70 13.86
N LYS A 288 17.59 -1.09 13.86
CA LYS A 288 18.35 -0.72 15.06
C LYS A 288 18.50 -1.92 16.01
N GLU A 289 18.15 -1.76 17.32
CA GLU A 289 18.28 -2.78 18.33
C GLU A 289 17.42 -4.03 18.08
N VAL A 290 16.33 -3.95 17.31
CA VAL A 290 15.48 -5.11 17.01
C VAL A 290 16.22 -6.14 16.15
N GLU A 291 17.18 -5.73 15.34
CA GLU A 291 18.08 -6.65 14.64
C GLU A 291 18.92 -7.46 15.63
N ALA A 292 19.49 -6.81 16.66
CA ALA A 292 20.24 -7.49 17.70
C ALA A 292 19.35 -8.43 18.54
N TYR A 293 18.10 -8.06 18.78
CA TYR A 293 17.12 -8.91 19.47
C TYR A 293 16.83 -10.18 18.66
N TYR A 294 16.66 -10.05 17.35
CA TYR A 294 16.42 -11.19 16.47
C TYR A 294 17.59 -12.18 16.46
N TYR A 295 18.84 -11.70 16.38
CA TYR A 295 20.02 -12.56 16.41
C TYR A 295 20.35 -13.09 17.81
N GLY A 296 19.90 -12.42 18.86
CA GLY A 296 20.11 -12.84 20.25
C GLY A 296 19.04 -13.79 20.77
N ASP A 297 17.98 -14.04 20.01
CA ASP A 297 16.94 -15.00 20.37
C ASP A 297 17.33 -16.41 19.93
N GLU A 298 17.69 -17.26 20.90
CA GLU A 298 18.08 -18.64 20.66
C GLU A 298 16.89 -19.63 20.57
N THR A 299 15.66 -19.17 20.67
CA THR A 299 14.43 -19.98 20.61
C THR A 299 13.53 -19.65 19.43
#